data_bec5a0e3d8ee4610364906b34fb8fdf6
#
_entry.id   bec5a0e3d8ee4610364906b34fb8fdf6
#
_cell.length_a   1.000
_cell.length_b   1.000
_cell.length_c   1.000
_cell.angle_alpha   90.00
_cell.angle_beta   90.00
_cell.angle_gamma   90.00
#
_symmetry.space_group_name_H-M   'P 1'
#
loop_
_entity.id
_entity.type
_entity.pdbx_description
1 polymer ?
#
loop_
_entity_poly.entity_id
_entity_poly.type
_entity_poly.pdbx_seq_one_letter_code
_entity_poly.pdbx_strand_id
1 'polypeptide(L)'
;MKTFLVPIDFSPVSVNAAQYAIAMTSRIEGAEIILYHVYSRISLSALTESDSSRKLISDAELNITKDQLKAASTQKISIESEEGSFLESLEKFVLSNHVDMVIMGMTGNSRIKQVFMGTNTLNVIRHISCPVMIIPPDAEYKGINNVLFTSDFKDVARTTPFGLLKNVLDIFSPTLYVVNVDSDHYIELTDEFKKEKEAMEDKLGSYNPEFSFLRSYDFLDTVNTFADLKNIDALITLPRKHNFLSQLFKVTHTKKLAYHSHIPTIAIPA
;
A
#
# COMPACT_ATOMS: atom_id res chain seq x y z
N MET A 1 -9.70 14.95 -10.10
CA MET A 1 -8.80 15.26 -8.98
C MET A 1 -8.55 13.96 -8.24
N LYS A 2 -7.30 13.65 -7.88
CA LYS A 2 -6.95 12.42 -7.16
C LYS A 2 -6.57 12.78 -5.72
N THR A 3 -7.18 12.12 -4.75
CA THR A 3 -7.00 12.41 -3.32
C THR A 3 -6.20 11.28 -2.65
N PHE A 4 -5.03 11.62 -2.10
CA PHE A 4 -4.16 10.69 -1.41
C PHE A 4 -4.12 11.01 0.08
N LEU A 5 -4.47 10.05 0.92
CA LEU A 5 -4.51 10.20 2.38
C LEU A 5 -3.27 9.57 3.00
N VAL A 6 -2.55 10.33 3.80
CA VAL A 6 -1.33 9.89 4.48
C VAL A 6 -1.52 9.99 5.99
N PRO A 7 -1.81 8.89 6.68
CA PRO A 7 -1.87 8.86 8.13
C PRO A 7 -0.50 9.17 8.74
N ILE A 8 -0.46 10.13 9.65
CA ILE A 8 0.75 10.62 10.34
C ILE A 8 0.63 10.37 11.84
N ASP A 9 1.63 9.69 12.40
CA ASP A 9 1.84 9.50 13.84
C ASP A 9 3.16 10.17 14.32
N PHE A 10 3.72 11.01 13.44
CA PHE A 10 5.00 11.74 13.64
C PHE A 10 6.23 10.85 13.78
N SER A 11 6.10 9.55 13.59
CA SER A 11 7.25 8.65 13.51
C SER A 11 8.06 8.89 12.22
N PRO A 12 9.37 8.56 12.22
CA PRO A 12 10.19 8.65 11.01
C PRO A 12 9.58 7.88 9.83
N VAL A 13 8.89 6.78 10.11
CA VAL A 13 8.27 5.91 9.11
C VAL A 13 7.06 6.58 8.46
N SER A 14 6.19 7.21 9.23
CA SER A 14 5.05 7.95 8.69
C SER A 14 5.49 9.20 7.92
N VAL A 15 6.55 9.87 8.39
CA VAL A 15 7.13 11.02 7.66
C VAL A 15 7.76 10.57 6.34
N ASN A 16 8.48 9.43 6.31
CA ASN A 16 9.02 8.87 5.06
C ASN A 16 7.90 8.53 4.07
N ALA A 17 6.79 7.95 4.54
CA ALA A 17 5.62 7.70 3.69
C ALA A 17 5.03 8.99 3.09
N ALA A 18 4.99 10.07 3.88
CA ALA A 18 4.56 11.37 3.39
C ALA A 18 5.53 11.96 2.35
N GLN A 19 6.84 11.85 2.55
CA GLN A 19 7.86 12.26 1.59
C GLN A 19 7.70 11.49 0.27
N TYR A 20 7.53 10.17 0.36
CA TYR A 20 7.27 9.32 -0.79
C TYR A 20 5.99 9.74 -1.54
N ALA A 21 4.89 9.96 -0.81
CA ALA A 21 3.62 10.40 -1.38
C ALA A 21 3.75 11.74 -2.11
N ILE A 22 4.48 12.69 -1.55
CA ILE A 22 4.71 14.01 -2.18
C ILE A 22 5.51 13.86 -3.47
N ALA A 23 6.62 13.11 -3.44
CA ALA A 23 7.42 12.87 -4.63
C ALA A 23 6.61 12.13 -5.73
N MET A 24 5.78 11.15 -5.33
CA MET A 24 4.89 10.42 -6.24
C MET A 24 3.85 11.35 -6.88
N THR A 25 3.13 12.09 -6.06
CA THR A 25 2.01 12.94 -6.53
C THR A 25 2.48 14.15 -7.33
N SER A 26 3.74 14.56 -7.21
CA SER A 26 4.30 15.64 -8.04
C SER A 26 4.25 15.36 -9.55
N ARG A 27 4.06 14.09 -9.93
CA ARG A 27 3.93 13.66 -11.32
C ARG A 27 2.49 13.34 -11.73
N ILE A 28 1.52 13.56 -10.83
CA ILE A 28 0.11 13.25 -11.06
C ILE A 28 -0.67 14.57 -11.11
N GLU A 29 -1.20 14.90 -12.27
CA GLU A 29 -1.96 16.13 -12.45
C GLU A 29 -3.23 16.15 -11.60
N GLY A 30 -3.45 17.26 -10.90
CA GLY A 30 -4.62 17.45 -10.04
C GLY A 30 -4.62 16.60 -8.77
N ALA A 31 -3.45 16.08 -8.36
CA ALA A 31 -3.33 15.33 -7.10
C ALA A 31 -3.37 16.27 -5.88
N GLU A 32 -4.00 15.80 -4.83
CA GLU A 32 -4.03 16.41 -3.50
C GLU A 32 -3.59 15.42 -2.44
N ILE A 33 -2.79 15.88 -1.48
CA ILE A 33 -2.37 15.09 -0.32
C ILE A 33 -3.05 15.63 0.93
N ILE A 34 -3.58 14.73 1.73
CA ILE A 34 -4.12 15.02 3.05
C ILE A 34 -3.23 14.33 4.09
N LEU A 35 -2.52 15.08 4.90
CA LEU A 35 -1.84 14.56 6.09
C LEU A 35 -2.88 14.42 7.19
N TYR A 36 -3.10 13.20 7.67
CA TYR A 36 -4.20 12.87 8.56
C TYR A 36 -3.68 12.33 9.89
N HIS A 37 -4.10 12.93 11.00
CA HIS A 37 -3.72 12.50 12.33
C HIS A 37 -4.94 12.21 13.20
N VAL A 38 -4.95 11.06 13.86
CA VAL A 38 -5.97 10.71 14.85
C VAL A 38 -5.33 10.65 16.23
N TYR A 39 -5.80 11.51 17.14
CA TYR A 39 -5.35 11.54 18.52
C TYR A 39 -6.37 10.88 19.45
N SER A 40 -5.90 10.19 20.48
CA SER A 40 -6.76 9.46 21.42
C SER A 40 -7.13 10.31 22.63
N ARG A 41 -8.32 10.05 23.17
CA ARG A 41 -8.73 10.55 24.49
C ARG A 41 -7.96 9.82 25.56
N ILE A 42 -6.92 10.43 26.13
CA ILE A 42 -6.25 9.86 27.29
C ILE A 42 -7.09 10.16 28.51
N SER A 43 -7.73 9.14 29.07
CA SER A 43 -8.37 9.22 30.39
C SER A 43 -7.30 9.23 31.48
N LEU A 44 -6.52 10.29 31.58
CA LEU A 44 -5.70 10.53 32.77
C LEU A 44 -6.47 11.48 33.68
N SER A 45 -6.88 10.95 34.81
CA SER A 45 -7.59 11.61 35.90
C SER A 45 -6.86 12.78 36.58
N ALA A 46 -5.87 13.38 35.93
CA ALA A 46 -4.99 14.36 36.57
C ALA A 46 -4.65 15.62 35.74
N LEU A 47 -4.99 15.71 34.45
CA LEU A 47 -4.73 16.92 33.67
C LEU A 47 -5.95 17.29 32.86
N THR A 48 -6.61 18.36 33.26
CA THR A 48 -7.75 18.98 32.57
C THR A 48 -7.30 19.79 31.36
N GLU A 49 -6.67 19.13 30.37
CA GLU A 49 -6.53 19.75 29.07
C GLU A 49 -7.84 19.59 28.30
N SER A 50 -8.40 20.72 27.86
CA SER A 50 -9.63 20.73 27.08
C SER A 50 -9.39 20.06 25.72
N ASP A 51 -10.43 19.42 25.15
CA ASP A 51 -10.39 18.78 23.80
C ASP A 51 -9.88 19.79 22.73
N SER A 52 -10.19 21.07 22.89
CA SER A 52 -9.69 22.15 22.04
C SER A 52 -8.14 22.31 22.07
N SER A 53 -7.51 22.07 23.23
CA SER A 53 -6.05 22.19 23.34
C SER A 53 -5.31 21.06 22.61
N ARG A 54 -5.86 19.84 22.63
CA ARG A 54 -5.27 18.69 21.95
C ARG A 54 -5.36 18.81 20.44
N LYS A 55 -6.51 19.25 19.94
CA LYS A 55 -6.66 19.54 18.51
C LYS A 55 -5.65 20.59 18.06
N LEU A 56 -5.50 21.68 18.82
CA LEU A 56 -4.51 22.73 18.50
C LEU A 56 -3.08 22.20 18.47
N ILE A 57 -2.70 21.32 19.41
CA ILE A 57 -1.37 20.70 19.42
C ILE A 57 -1.18 19.81 18.20
N SER A 58 -2.14 18.92 17.91
CA SER A 58 -2.09 18.04 16.74
C SER A 58 -2.03 18.82 15.43
N ASP A 59 -2.84 19.87 15.30
CA ASP A 59 -2.83 20.73 14.11
C ASP A 59 -1.51 21.49 13.97
N ALA A 60 -0.89 21.93 15.09
CA ALA A 60 0.41 22.59 15.09
C ALA A 60 1.53 21.62 14.63
N GLU A 61 1.56 20.40 15.16
CA GLU A 61 2.53 19.37 14.75
C GLU A 61 2.35 18.97 13.28
N LEU A 62 1.11 18.82 12.81
CA LEU A 62 0.82 18.57 11.40
C LEU A 62 1.26 19.72 10.50
N ASN A 63 1.07 20.98 10.94
CA ASN A 63 1.53 22.15 10.19
C ASN A 63 3.07 22.21 10.11
N ILE A 64 3.77 21.93 11.21
CA ILE A 64 5.24 21.85 11.21
C ILE A 64 5.70 20.75 10.22
N THR A 65 5.10 19.58 10.29
CA THR A 65 5.41 18.47 9.38
C THR A 65 5.12 18.86 7.93
N LYS A 66 3.96 19.46 7.65
CA LYS A 66 3.60 19.95 6.32
C LYS A 66 4.60 20.97 5.79
N ASP A 67 5.02 21.95 6.62
CA ASP A 67 5.95 23.00 6.18
C ASP A 67 7.34 22.42 5.87
N GLN A 68 7.81 21.45 6.66
CA GLN A 68 9.04 20.72 6.38
C GLN A 68 8.96 19.97 5.04
N LEU A 69 7.84 19.32 4.78
CA LEU A 69 7.60 18.56 3.56
C LEU A 69 7.39 19.47 2.34
N LYS A 70 6.72 20.62 2.52
CA LYS A 70 6.40 21.59 1.46
C LYS A 70 7.63 22.30 0.91
N ALA A 71 8.69 22.40 1.69
CA ALA A 71 9.95 23.01 1.23
C ALA A 71 10.52 22.29 -0.02
N ALA A 72 10.13 21.04 -0.28
CA ALA A 72 10.57 20.22 -1.40
C ALA A 72 9.51 20.06 -2.51
N SER A 73 8.32 20.72 -2.41
CA SER A 73 7.21 20.43 -3.33
C SER A 73 6.25 21.60 -3.55
N THR A 74 5.70 21.67 -4.76
CA THR A 74 4.61 22.59 -5.14
C THR A 74 3.21 21.98 -4.98
N GLN A 75 3.12 20.75 -4.46
CA GLN A 75 1.87 20.02 -4.32
C GLN A 75 0.90 20.66 -3.34
N LYS A 76 -0.40 20.47 -3.59
CA LYS A 76 -1.45 20.85 -2.65
C LYS A 76 -1.45 19.87 -1.48
N ILE A 77 -1.01 20.32 -0.31
CA ILE A 77 -0.99 19.56 0.94
C ILE A 77 -1.95 20.20 1.91
N SER A 78 -2.98 19.48 2.31
CA SER A 78 -3.88 19.83 3.41
C SER A 78 -3.59 18.99 4.65
N ILE A 79 -4.10 19.43 5.78
CA ILE A 79 -3.99 18.71 7.06
C ILE A 79 -5.38 18.49 7.63
N GLU A 80 -5.56 17.36 8.27
CA GLU A 80 -6.79 17.03 9.02
C GLU A 80 -6.41 16.27 10.29
N SER A 81 -7.01 16.67 11.41
CA SER A 81 -6.87 15.97 12.67
C SER A 81 -8.21 15.76 13.34
N GLU A 82 -8.40 14.59 13.94
CA GLU A 82 -9.62 14.32 14.71
C GLU A 82 -9.36 13.43 15.94
N GLU A 83 -10.25 13.53 16.91
CA GLU A 83 -10.23 12.69 18.09
C GLU A 83 -10.98 11.38 17.82
N GLY A 84 -10.36 10.23 18.16
CA GLY A 84 -11.04 8.95 18.00
C GLY A 84 -10.17 7.72 18.04
N SER A 85 -10.76 6.63 17.60
CA SER A 85 -10.09 5.38 17.30
C SER A 85 -9.50 5.46 15.89
N PHE A 86 -8.21 5.20 15.73
CA PHE A 86 -7.51 5.36 14.46
C PHE A 86 -8.22 4.67 13.28
N LEU A 87 -8.57 3.39 13.45
CA LEU A 87 -9.17 2.63 12.34
C LEU A 87 -10.56 3.14 11.98
N GLU A 88 -11.42 3.38 12.97
CA GLU A 88 -12.80 3.84 12.76
C GLU A 88 -12.83 5.24 12.14
N SER A 89 -11.99 6.15 12.64
CA SER A 89 -11.85 7.49 12.10
C SER A 89 -11.36 7.48 10.66
N LEU A 90 -10.31 6.68 10.38
CA LEU A 90 -9.76 6.54 9.04
C LEU A 90 -10.78 5.97 8.03
N GLU A 91 -11.52 4.92 8.43
CA GLU A 91 -12.57 4.31 7.59
C GLU A 91 -13.67 5.33 7.24
N LYS A 92 -14.17 6.04 8.25
CA LYS A 92 -15.17 7.10 8.06
C LYS A 92 -14.64 8.21 7.16
N PHE A 93 -13.40 8.65 7.38
CA PHE A 93 -12.79 9.71 6.59
C PHE A 93 -12.65 9.32 5.11
N VAL A 94 -12.14 8.10 4.85
CA VAL A 94 -11.97 7.56 3.49
C VAL A 94 -13.30 7.53 2.74
N LEU A 95 -14.37 7.05 3.38
CA LEU A 95 -15.69 6.97 2.78
C LEU A 95 -16.29 8.37 2.50
N SER A 96 -16.11 9.33 3.43
CA SER A 96 -16.71 10.66 3.32
C SER A 96 -15.97 11.58 2.34
N ASN A 97 -14.68 11.36 2.09
CA ASN A 97 -13.84 12.27 1.30
C ASN A 97 -13.38 11.69 -0.04
N HIS A 98 -13.96 10.56 -0.46
CA HIS A 98 -13.62 9.92 -1.75
C HIS A 98 -12.12 9.77 -1.97
N VAL A 99 -11.43 9.20 -0.98
CA VAL A 99 -9.99 8.96 -1.03
C VAL A 99 -9.67 7.90 -2.09
N ASP A 100 -8.79 8.22 -3.03
CA ASP A 100 -8.37 7.30 -4.08
C ASP A 100 -7.37 6.26 -3.57
N MET A 101 -6.51 6.64 -2.61
CA MET A 101 -5.51 5.74 -2.04
C MET A 101 -5.05 6.23 -0.66
N VAL A 102 -4.91 5.31 0.27
CA VAL A 102 -4.21 5.54 1.55
C VAL A 102 -2.75 5.15 1.39
N ILE A 103 -1.82 6.01 1.87
CA ILE A 103 -0.37 5.74 1.80
C ILE A 103 0.18 5.70 3.21
N MET A 104 0.73 4.55 3.60
CA MET A 104 1.21 4.31 4.96
C MET A 104 2.64 3.80 4.96
N GLY A 105 3.39 4.17 5.99
CA GLY A 105 4.68 3.58 6.24
C GLY A 105 4.57 2.18 6.86
N MET A 106 5.54 1.34 6.55
CA MET A 106 5.70 0.03 7.19
C MET A 106 6.58 0.17 8.42
N THR A 107 6.07 -0.19 9.59
CA THR A 107 6.84 -0.13 10.84
C THR A 107 8.00 -1.12 10.82
N GLY A 108 9.23 -0.63 10.99
CA GLY A 108 10.41 -1.44 11.21
C GLY A 108 10.78 -1.47 12.71
N ASN A 109 11.19 -2.62 13.23
CA ASN A 109 11.77 -2.67 14.58
C ASN A 109 13.26 -2.32 14.47
N SER A 110 13.61 -1.08 14.82
CA SER A 110 14.98 -0.54 14.74
C SER A 110 16.04 -1.33 15.52
N ARG A 111 15.63 -2.17 16.49
CA ARG A 111 16.56 -2.99 17.30
C ARG A 111 16.96 -4.33 16.65
N ILE A 112 16.22 -4.83 15.66
CA ILE A 112 16.45 -6.19 15.12
C ILE A 112 16.70 -6.20 13.60
N LYS A 113 16.74 -5.05 12.90
CA LYS A 113 16.81 -4.95 11.43
C LYS A 113 15.74 -5.82 10.70
N GLN A 114 14.63 -6.09 11.37
CA GLN A 114 13.51 -6.83 10.80
C GLN A 114 12.37 -5.86 10.51
N VAL A 115 11.91 -5.87 9.30
CA VAL A 115 10.76 -5.07 8.88
C VAL A 115 9.50 -5.89 9.13
N PHE A 116 8.60 -5.36 9.96
CA PHE A 116 7.31 -5.98 10.25
C PHE A 116 6.18 -5.08 9.78
N MET A 117 5.15 -5.67 9.23
CA MET A 117 3.91 -4.94 9.05
C MET A 117 3.24 -4.71 10.40
N GLY A 118 3.09 -3.45 10.80
CA GLY A 118 2.44 -3.08 12.06
C GLY A 118 0.97 -3.53 12.12
N THR A 119 0.46 -3.75 13.32
CA THR A 119 -0.95 -4.14 13.53
C THR A 119 -1.91 -3.13 12.90
N ASN A 120 -1.62 -1.84 12.99
CA ASN A 120 -2.44 -0.79 12.37
C ASN A 120 -2.47 -0.91 10.85
N THR A 121 -1.33 -1.13 10.20
CA THR A 121 -1.25 -1.29 8.74
C THR A 121 -2.05 -2.52 8.28
N LEU A 122 -1.93 -3.65 8.99
CA LEU A 122 -2.73 -4.84 8.70
C LEU A 122 -4.24 -4.61 8.87
N ASN A 123 -4.64 -3.89 9.90
CA ASN A 123 -6.04 -3.56 10.14
C ASN A 123 -6.57 -2.62 9.05
N VAL A 124 -5.80 -1.61 8.66
CA VAL A 124 -6.16 -0.69 7.56
C VAL A 124 -6.40 -1.46 6.27
N ILE A 125 -5.47 -2.33 5.86
CA ILE A 125 -5.61 -3.15 4.65
C ILE A 125 -6.88 -4.01 4.64
N ARG A 126 -7.34 -4.46 5.81
CA ARG A 126 -8.50 -5.35 5.94
C ARG A 126 -9.85 -4.63 5.93
N HIS A 127 -9.89 -3.37 6.34
CA HIS A 127 -11.13 -2.65 6.59
C HIS A 127 -11.36 -1.46 5.67
N ILE A 128 -10.29 -0.88 5.12
CA ILE A 128 -10.43 0.29 4.25
C ILE A 128 -10.88 -0.12 2.84
N SER A 129 -11.81 0.65 2.28
CA SER A 129 -12.47 0.36 0.99
C SER A 129 -11.72 0.86 -0.24
N CYS A 130 -10.62 1.58 -0.08
CA CYS A 130 -9.76 2.02 -1.19
C CYS A 130 -8.39 1.31 -1.17
N PRO A 131 -7.60 1.36 -2.24
CA PRO A 131 -6.24 0.85 -2.26
C PRO A 131 -5.36 1.42 -1.14
N VAL A 132 -4.53 0.58 -0.54
CA VAL A 132 -3.58 0.96 0.52
C VAL A 132 -2.16 0.72 0.03
N MET A 133 -1.37 1.77 -0.13
CA MET A 133 0.03 1.68 -0.51
C MET A 133 0.91 1.68 0.74
N ILE A 134 1.74 0.67 0.88
CA ILE A 134 2.62 0.45 2.02
C ILE A 134 4.03 0.79 1.61
N ILE A 135 4.61 1.77 2.26
CA ILE A 135 5.95 2.30 1.95
C ILE A 135 6.97 1.67 2.90
N PRO A 136 7.99 0.98 2.37
CA PRO A 136 9.12 0.51 3.17
C PRO A 136 9.87 1.67 3.84
N PRO A 137 10.53 1.43 5.01
CA PRO A 137 11.15 2.49 5.81
C PRO A 137 12.17 3.36 5.06
N ASP A 138 12.92 2.76 4.13
CA ASP A 138 14.00 3.43 3.40
C ASP A 138 13.66 3.61 1.90
N ALA A 139 12.38 3.49 1.54
CA ALA A 139 11.97 3.63 0.14
C ALA A 139 11.94 5.10 -0.28
N GLU A 140 12.58 5.38 -1.42
CA GLU A 140 12.52 6.66 -2.12
C GLU A 140 11.74 6.50 -3.42
N TYR A 141 10.91 7.47 -3.77
CA TYR A 141 10.17 7.46 -5.01
C TYR A 141 11.08 7.75 -6.21
N LYS A 142 11.20 6.80 -7.13
CA LYS A 142 11.97 6.96 -8.38
C LYS A 142 11.09 6.86 -9.65
N GLY A 143 9.82 6.62 -9.46
CA GLY A 143 8.83 6.35 -10.50
C GLY A 143 8.15 5.00 -10.24
N ILE A 144 6.99 4.77 -10.85
CA ILE A 144 6.31 3.47 -10.89
C ILE A 144 6.04 3.18 -12.37
N ASN A 145 7.03 2.57 -13.03
CA ASN A 145 6.99 2.26 -14.46
C ASN A 145 6.67 0.77 -14.70
N ASN A 146 7.09 -0.10 -13.78
CA ASN A 146 6.89 -1.54 -13.85
C ASN A 146 6.15 -2.01 -12.60
N VAL A 147 5.01 -2.63 -12.79
CA VAL A 147 4.17 -3.11 -11.68
C VAL A 147 3.96 -4.61 -11.80
N LEU A 148 4.17 -5.32 -10.70
CA LEU A 148 3.91 -6.73 -10.58
C LEU A 148 2.57 -6.95 -9.87
N PHE A 149 1.60 -7.57 -10.52
CA PHE A 149 0.36 -8.03 -9.93
C PHE A 149 0.41 -9.54 -9.71
N THR A 150 0.27 -9.98 -8.46
CA THR A 150 0.25 -11.41 -8.14
C THR A 150 -1.18 -11.94 -8.11
N SER A 151 -1.45 -13.02 -8.84
CA SER A 151 -2.77 -13.67 -8.90
C SER A 151 -2.66 -15.18 -8.74
N ASP A 152 -3.62 -15.78 -8.03
CA ASP A 152 -3.78 -17.24 -7.95
C ASP A 152 -4.62 -17.83 -9.10
N PHE A 153 -5.14 -16.99 -9.97
CA PHE A 153 -6.02 -17.35 -11.11
C PHE A 153 -7.18 -18.24 -10.71
N LYS A 154 -7.79 -17.99 -9.54
CA LYS A 154 -8.98 -18.71 -9.07
C LYS A 154 -10.18 -17.79 -9.08
N ASP A 155 -11.18 -18.15 -9.90
CA ASP A 155 -12.44 -17.41 -10.02
C ASP A 155 -12.20 -15.88 -10.20
N VAL A 156 -11.32 -15.56 -11.15
CA VAL A 156 -10.78 -14.21 -11.39
C VAL A 156 -11.89 -13.19 -11.56
N ALA A 157 -12.95 -13.53 -12.27
CA ALA A 157 -14.06 -12.61 -12.53
C ALA A 157 -14.76 -12.13 -11.25
N ARG A 158 -14.86 -12.99 -10.23
CA ARG A 158 -15.53 -12.70 -8.96
C ARG A 158 -14.57 -12.16 -7.90
N THR A 159 -13.33 -12.62 -7.93
CA THR A 159 -12.38 -12.41 -6.84
C THR A 159 -11.40 -11.27 -7.08
N THR A 160 -11.36 -10.72 -8.29
CA THR A 160 -10.49 -9.57 -8.62
C THR A 160 -11.32 -8.29 -8.72
N PRO A 161 -11.09 -7.31 -7.85
CA PRO A 161 -11.77 -6.01 -7.89
C PRO A 161 -11.21 -5.15 -9.02
N PHE A 162 -11.54 -5.50 -10.26
CA PHE A 162 -10.99 -4.87 -11.46
C PHE A 162 -11.17 -3.35 -11.51
N GLY A 163 -12.25 -2.82 -10.93
CA GLY A 163 -12.46 -1.37 -10.88
C GLY A 163 -11.35 -0.66 -10.10
N LEU A 164 -11.05 -1.15 -8.89
CA LEU A 164 -9.98 -0.59 -8.06
C LEU A 164 -8.59 -0.85 -8.66
N LEU A 165 -8.36 -2.04 -9.24
CA LEU A 165 -7.11 -2.37 -9.91
C LEU A 165 -6.84 -1.42 -11.08
N LYS A 166 -7.84 -1.20 -11.94
CA LYS A 166 -7.74 -0.26 -13.06
C LYS A 166 -7.49 1.17 -12.59
N ASN A 167 -8.17 1.63 -11.54
CA ASN A 167 -7.92 2.95 -10.97
C ASN A 167 -6.45 3.13 -10.55
N VAL A 168 -5.82 2.09 -9.97
CA VAL A 168 -4.40 2.12 -9.61
C VAL A 168 -3.52 2.15 -10.87
N LEU A 169 -3.83 1.32 -11.86
CA LEU A 169 -3.08 1.28 -13.12
C LEU A 169 -3.19 2.62 -13.89
N ASP A 170 -4.36 3.24 -13.89
CA ASP A 170 -4.59 4.54 -14.53
C ASP A 170 -3.81 5.69 -13.86
N ILE A 171 -3.52 5.58 -12.55
CA ILE A 171 -2.70 6.57 -11.83
C ILE A 171 -1.26 6.55 -12.36
N PHE A 172 -0.70 5.37 -12.62
CA PHE A 172 0.73 5.21 -12.91
C PHE A 172 1.02 4.91 -14.37
N SER A 173 0.06 4.36 -15.12
CA SER A 173 0.22 3.88 -16.51
C SER A 173 1.46 2.99 -16.70
N PRO A 174 1.67 1.98 -15.86
CA PRO A 174 2.87 1.17 -15.85
C PRO A 174 2.84 0.06 -16.90
N THR A 175 4.00 -0.54 -17.18
CA THR A 175 4.06 -1.89 -17.72
C THR A 175 3.54 -2.86 -16.65
N LEU A 176 2.52 -3.65 -17.00
CA LEU A 176 1.86 -4.58 -16.08
C LEU A 176 2.37 -6.01 -16.27
N TYR A 177 2.97 -6.56 -15.24
CA TYR A 177 3.34 -7.98 -15.15
C TYR A 177 2.33 -8.70 -14.26
N VAL A 178 1.68 -9.74 -14.77
CA VAL A 178 0.75 -10.58 -14.00
C VAL A 178 1.41 -11.93 -13.75
N VAL A 179 1.66 -12.24 -12.48
CA VAL A 179 2.45 -13.41 -12.10
C VAL A 179 1.63 -14.35 -11.23
N ASN A 180 1.67 -15.62 -11.59
CA ASN A 180 1.28 -16.75 -10.74
C ASN A 180 2.51 -17.50 -10.28
N VAL A 181 2.58 -17.82 -9.00
CA VAL A 181 3.60 -18.72 -8.43
C VAL A 181 2.89 -19.86 -7.75
N ASP A 182 3.11 -21.07 -8.24
CA ASP A 182 2.49 -22.28 -7.72
C ASP A 182 3.50 -23.43 -7.64
N SER A 183 3.40 -24.27 -6.60
CA SER A 183 4.24 -25.45 -6.42
C SER A 183 3.77 -26.64 -7.26
N ASP A 184 2.47 -26.72 -7.56
CA ASP A 184 1.81 -27.92 -8.06
C ASP A 184 1.54 -27.88 -9.57
N HIS A 185 1.76 -26.72 -10.23
CA HIS A 185 1.47 -26.59 -11.66
C HIS A 185 2.52 -27.26 -12.53
N TYR A 186 2.02 -28.08 -13.42
CA TYR A 186 2.75 -28.89 -14.38
C TYR A 186 3.23 -28.06 -15.58
N ILE A 187 3.93 -28.75 -16.49
CA ILE A 187 4.50 -28.21 -17.73
C ILE A 187 3.42 -27.56 -18.63
N GLU A 188 2.15 -27.98 -18.50
CA GLU A 188 1.04 -27.44 -19.26
C GLU A 188 -0.04 -26.86 -18.34
N LEU A 189 -0.51 -25.68 -18.69
CA LEU A 189 -1.66 -25.05 -18.02
C LEU A 189 -2.93 -25.87 -18.27
N THR A 190 -3.68 -26.16 -17.22
CA THR A 190 -4.99 -26.82 -17.34
C THR A 190 -5.97 -25.95 -18.14
N ASP A 191 -7.00 -26.54 -18.72
CA ASP A 191 -8.01 -25.78 -19.46
C ASP A 191 -8.81 -24.82 -18.57
N GLU A 192 -8.98 -25.15 -17.29
CA GLU A 192 -9.55 -24.26 -16.29
C GLU A 192 -8.67 -23.03 -16.10
N PHE A 193 -7.37 -23.24 -15.95
CA PHE A 193 -6.41 -22.15 -15.77
C PHE A 193 -6.31 -21.25 -17.01
N LYS A 194 -6.41 -21.81 -18.21
CA LYS A 194 -6.45 -21.03 -19.47
C LYS A 194 -7.67 -20.11 -19.53
N LYS A 195 -8.84 -20.60 -19.10
CA LYS A 195 -10.08 -19.79 -19.02
C LYS A 195 -9.95 -18.64 -18.04
N GLU A 196 -9.35 -18.88 -16.88
CA GLU A 196 -9.12 -17.83 -15.89
C GLU A 196 -8.10 -16.77 -16.39
N LYS A 197 -7.08 -17.22 -17.14
CA LYS A 197 -6.14 -16.33 -17.83
C LYS A 197 -6.85 -15.47 -18.87
N GLU A 198 -7.67 -16.08 -19.74
CA GLU A 198 -8.47 -15.37 -20.74
C GLU A 198 -9.41 -14.33 -20.08
N ALA A 199 -10.07 -14.70 -18.98
CA ALA A 199 -10.91 -13.78 -18.23
C ALA A 199 -10.11 -12.58 -17.66
N MET A 200 -8.86 -12.77 -17.25
CA MET A 200 -7.95 -11.70 -16.84
C MET A 200 -7.53 -10.84 -18.03
N GLU A 201 -7.18 -11.45 -19.16
CA GLU A 201 -6.83 -10.77 -20.41
C GLU A 201 -7.99 -9.89 -20.93
N ASP A 202 -9.21 -10.41 -20.93
CA ASP A 202 -10.41 -9.64 -21.33
C ASP A 202 -10.61 -8.37 -20.47
N LYS A 203 -10.30 -8.46 -19.18
CA LYS A 203 -10.46 -7.34 -18.25
C LYS A 203 -9.32 -6.33 -18.30
N LEU A 204 -8.08 -6.81 -18.52
CA LEU A 204 -6.87 -6.01 -18.43
C LEU A 204 -6.18 -5.76 -19.79
N GLY A 205 -6.77 -6.22 -20.90
CA GLY A 205 -6.14 -6.15 -22.23
C GLY A 205 -5.72 -4.74 -22.66
N SER A 206 -6.44 -3.69 -22.22
CA SER A 206 -6.08 -2.30 -22.47
C SER A 206 -4.74 -1.86 -21.85
N TYR A 207 -4.24 -2.62 -20.87
CA TYR A 207 -2.96 -2.39 -20.21
C TYR A 207 -1.83 -3.28 -20.74
N ASN A 208 -2.09 -4.10 -21.77
CA ASN A 208 -1.13 -5.02 -22.40
C ASN A 208 -0.33 -5.85 -21.38
N PRO A 209 -0.99 -6.63 -20.49
CA PRO A 209 -0.30 -7.33 -19.42
C PRO A 209 0.63 -8.44 -19.95
N GLU A 210 1.84 -8.54 -19.36
CA GLU A 210 2.73 -9.66 -19.56
C GLU A 210 2.43 -10.74 -18.50
N PHE A 211 2.00 -11.95 -18.93
CA PHE A 211 1.70 -13.05 -18.03
C PHE A 211 2.90 -13.97 -17.84
N SER A 212 3.17 -14.35 -16.59
CA SER A 212 4.22 -15.29 -16.22
C SER A 212 3.71 -16.30 -15.21
N PHE A 213 3.94 -17.58 -15.49
CA PHE A 213 3.55 -18.70 -14.63
C PHE A 213 4.81 -19.39 -14.14
N LEU A 214 5.08 -19.25 -12.85
CA LEU A 214 6.33 -19.67 -12.24
C LEU A 214 6.08 -20.86 -11.31
N ARG A 215 6.85 -21.93 -11.50
CA ARG A 215 6.81 -23.08 -10.60
C ARG A 215 7.84 -22.91 -9.51
N SER A 216 7.38 -22.79 -8.28
CA SER A 216 8.27 -22.72 -7.12
C SER A 216 7.57 -23.08 -5.82
N TYR A 217 8.32 -23.67 -4.88
CA TYR A 217 7.86 -23.90 -3.51
C TYR A 217 8.07 -22.69 -2.60
N ASP A 218 8.95 -21.76 -2.99
CA ASP A 218 9.18 -20.51 -2.27
C ASP A 218 8.61 -19.33 -3.05
N PHE A 219 7.38 -18.96 -2.67
CA PHE A 219 6.67 -17.84 -3.28
C PHE A 219 7.44 -16.52 -3.16
N LEU A 220 7.99 -16.24 -1.97
CA LEU A 220 8.64 -14.96 -1.70
C LEU A 220 9.94 -14.79 -2.48
N ASP A 221 10.77 -15.82 -2.46
CA ASP A 221 12.04 -15.82 -3.21
C ASP A 221 11.80 -15.68 -4.71
N THR A 222 10.78 -16.36 -5.22
CA THR A 222 10.41 -16.29 -6.64
C THR A 222 9.91 -14.90 -7.04
N VAL A 223 9.02 -14.30 -6.22
CA VAL A 223 8.51 -12.94 -6.47
C VAL A 223 9.64 -11.92 -6.40
N ASN A 224 10.56 -12.03 -5.43
CA ASN A 224 11.71 -11.14 -5.31
C ASN A 224 12.65 -11.27 -6.53
N THR A 225 12.99 -12.50 -6.90
CA THR A 225 13.83 -12.75 -8.08
C THR A 225 13.20 -12.18 -9.34
N PHE A 226 11.90 -12.37 -9.52
CA PHE A 226 11.17 -11.80 -10.66
C PHE A 226 11.17 -10.27 -10.62
N ALA A 227 10.96 -9.70 -9.43
CA ALA A 227 10.96 -8.25 -9.24
C ALA A 227 12.31 -7.62 -9.60
N ASP A 228 13.40 -8.24 -9.19
CA ASP A 228 14.76 -7.80 -9.53
C ASP A 228 15.02 -7.91 -11.04
N LEU A 229 14.64 -9.03 -11.67
CA LEU A 229 14.85 -9.27 -13.10
C LEU A 229 14.08 -8.31 -14.00
N LYS A 230 12.86 -7.92 -13.58
CA LYS A 230 11.98 -7.04 -14.36
C LYS A 230 12.04 -5.59 -13.88
N ASN A 231 12.91 -5.24 -12.94
CA ASN A 231 13.01 -3.92 -12.32
C ASN A 231 11.63 -3.40 -11.87
N ILE A 232 10.94 -4.20 -11.06
CA ILE A 232 9.60 -3.87 -10.55
C ILE A 232 9.68 -2.72 -9.55
N ASP A 233 8.88 -1.69 -9.75
CA ASP A 233 8.82 -0.51 -8.91
C ASP A 233 7.73 -0.59 -7.82
N ALA A 234 6.69 -1.38 -8.05
CA ALA A 234 5.63 -1.62 -7.07
C ALA A 234 4.99 -3.00 -7.23
N LEU A 235 4.59 -3.60 -6.11
CA LEU A 235 3.85 -4.86 -6.07
C LEU A 235 2.36 -4.56 -5.82
N ILE A 236 1.46 -5.11 -6.63
CA ILE A 236 0.02 -5.12 -6.35
C ILE A 236 -0.39 -6.50 -5.85
N THR A 237 -1.19 -6.52 -4.78
CA THR A 237 -1.70 -7.74 -4.19
C THR A 237 -3.15 -7.60 -3.75
N LEU A 238 -3.89 -8.73 -3.76
CA LEU A 238 -5.24 -8.82 -3.21
C LEU A 238 -5.16 -9.52 -1.85
N PRO A 239 -5.52 -8.85 -0.74
CA PRO A 239 -5.49 -9.43 0.60
C PRO A 239 -6.64 -10.43 0.81
N ARG A 240 -6.58 -11.58 0.14
CA ARG A 240 -7.54 -12.67 0.36
C ARG A 240 -7.18 -13.45 1.61
N LYS A 241 -8.19 -13.71 2.47
CA LYS A 241 -8.16 -14.57 3.68
C LYS A 241 -6.77 -14.94 4.23
N HIS A 242 -6.39 -14.31 5.31
CA HIS A 242 -5.36 -14.67 6.31
C HIS A 242 -3.94 -15.09 5.89
N ASN A 243 -3.70 -15.69 4.73
CA ASN A 243 -2.42 -16.35 4.46
C ASN A 243 -1.45 -15.55 3.56
N PHE A 244 -1.94 -14.79 2.58
CA PHE A 244 -1.08 -14.21 1.55
C PHE A 244 -0.26 -13.01 2.08
N LEU A 245 -0.93 -12.01 2.65
CA LEU A 245 -0.22 -10.87 3.25
C LEU A 245 0.67 -11.31 4.41
N SER A 246 0.21 -12.30 5.21
CA SER A 246 1.03 -12.83 6.29
C SER A 246 2.24 -13.61 5.77
N GLN A 247 2.19 -14.17 4.56
CA GLN A 247 3.33 -14.80 3.92
C GLN A 247 4.30 -13.78 3.34
N LEU A 248 3.79 -12.74 2.67
CA LEU A 248 4.63 -11.62 2.16
C LEU A 248 5.43 -10.94 3.28
N PHE A 249 4.89 -10.94 4.52
CA PHE A 249 5.49 -10.23 5.64
C PHE A 249 5.85 -11.15 6.83
N LYS A 250 5.78 -12.49 6.66
CA LYS A 250 6.30 -13.44 7.65
C LYS A 250 7.81 -13.55 7.54
N VAL A 251 8.49 -13.14 8.59
CA VAL A 251 9.88 -13.53 8.82
C VAL A 251 9.90 -15.00 9.21
N THR A 252 10.28 -15.88 8.32
CA THR A 252 10.60 -17.26 8.65
C THR A 252 11.97 -17.30 9.31
N HIS A 253 12.08 -17.93 10.49
CA HIS A 253 13.30 -18.05 11.28
C HIS A 253 14.43 -18.87 10.61
N THR A 254 14.20 -19.42 9.44
CA THR A 254 15.14 -20.25 8.71
C THR A 254 15.55 -19.59 7.39
N LYS A 255 16.75 -19.03 7.42
CA LYS A 255 17.48 -18.37 6.33
C LYS A 255 17.11 -16.91 6.06
N LYS A 256 18.11 -16.07 6.24
CA LYS A 256 18.42 -14.73 5.75
C LYS A 256 17.73 -14.20 4.46
N LEU A 257 16.46 -14.41 4.31
CA LEU A 257 15.63 -13.76 3.30
C LEU A 257 14.72 -12.79 4.02
N ALA A 258 15.33 -11.68 4.48
CA ALA A 258 14.54 -10.47 4.59
C ALA A 258 13.89 -10.31 3.20
N TYR A 259 12.57 -10.32 3.15
CA TYR A 259 11.85 -9.71 2.04
C TYR A 259 12.55 -8.35 1.86
N HIS A 260 13.31 -8.19 0.80
CA HIS A 260 13.95 -6.92 0.48
C HIS A 260 12.85 -5.95 0.07
N SER A 261 12.11 -5.49 1.06
CA SER A 261 11.01 -4.56 0.93
C SER A 261 11.52 -3.15 0.65
N HIS A 262 12.32 -3.01 -0.41
CA HIS A 262 12.58 -1.70 -0.99
C HIS A 262 11.46 -1.29 -1.95
N ILE A 263 10.58 -2.24 -2.29
CA ILE A 263 9.50 -2.06 -3.25
C ILE A 263 8.19 -1.79 -2.51
N PRO A 264 7.51 -0.67 -2.76
CA PRO A 264 6.17 -0.41 -2.23
C PRO A 264 5.17 -1.49 -2.63
N THR A 265 4.27 -1.81 -1.70
CA THR A 265 3.21 -2.79 -1.94
C THR A 265 1.86 -2.10 -1.91
N ILE A 266 1.04 -2.29 -2.95
CA ILE A 266 -0.32 -1.77 -3.05
C ILE A 266 -1.29 -2.92 -2.77
N ALA A 267 -1.94 -2.88 -1.63
CA ALA A 267 -3.01 -3.81 -1.29
C ALA A 267 -4.35 -3.26 -1.80
N ILE A 268 -5.03 -4.01 -2.66
CA ILE A 268 -6.35 -3.64 -3.18
C ILE A 268 -7.40 -4.45 -2.43
N PRO A 269 -8.37 -3.80 -1.74
CA PRO A 269 -9.44 -4.49 -1.03
C PRO A 269 -10.29 -5.31 -2.00
N ALA A 270 -10.63 -6.57 -1.60
CA ALA A 270 -11.36 -7.55 -2.40
C ALA A 270 -12.80 -7.71 -1.92
#